data_bd1217684082477f63e898f2ec0a8f66
#
_entry.id   bd1217684082477f63e898f2ec0a8f66
#
_cell.length_a   1.000
_cell.length_b   1.000
_cell.length_c   1.000
_cell.angle_alpha   90.00
_cell.angle_beta   90.00
_cell.angle_gamma   90.00
#
_symmetry.space_group_name_H-M   'P 1'
#
loop_
_entity.id
_entity.type
_entity.pdbx_description
1 polymer ?
#
loop_
_entity_poly.entity_id
_entity_poly.type
_entity_poly.pdbx_seq_one_letter_code
_entity_poly.pdbx_strand_id
1 'polypeptide(L)'
;MTIVKFKPQRVDRRNHNTPILFDKEIDEYAQAVLADYKPELLSEPGTINFQHFLESYLGMGLDFQDIYSDDPERPILAMTVFKKGKVRVFDKENERIRRITVPARTVIIDNAVMEPGKESLALFSGMHEGGHITIHWHVYTGETYDGDEYSMDYNEEDALNPIVCCRREHIEIKGNMKKDRTAKEWREHHADYFAAAIIMPIITFKPFVNKILRENGYYKGAITIGRDDDLDILADDIIPDAITETYGVSKRAARIKLRKTGFVLNK
;
A
#
# COMPACT_ATOMS: atom_id res chain seq x y z
N MET A 1 -17.80 -4.38 -14.46
CA MET A 1 -16.49 -3.67 -14.53
C MET A 1 -15.41 -4.74 -14.53
N THR A 2 -14.51 -4.76 -15.49
CA THR A 2 -13.47 -5.80 -15.56
C THR A 2 -12.23 -5.23 -14.89
N ILE A 3 -11.94 -5.66 -13.66
CA ILE A 3 -10.74 -5.24 -12.92
C ILE A 3 -9.49 -5.52 -13.75
N VAL A 4 -8.56 -4.57 -13.82
CA VAL A 4 -7.26 -4.79 -14.46
C VAL A 4 -6.51 -5.89 -13.71
N LYS A 5 -6.38 -7.04 -14.37
CA LYS A 5 -5.74 -8.22 -13.78
C LYS A 5 -4.23 -8.12 -13.86
N PHE A 6 -3.58 -8.32 -12.72
CA PHE A 6 -2.13 -8.41 -12.67
C PHE A 6 -1.66 -9.77 -13.20
N LYS A 7 -0.73 -9.76 -14.18
CA LYS A 7 -0.10 -10.97 -14.73
C LYS A 7 1.41 -10.88 -14.51
N PRO A 8 1.97 -11.53 -13.46
CA PRO A 8 3.40 -11.51 -13.22
C PRO A 8 4.14 -12.23 -14.36
N GLN A 9 5.17 -11.60 -14.91
CA GLN A 9 6.05 -12.23 -15.90
C GLN A 9 7.00 -13.25 -15.27
N ARG A 10 7.32 -13.07 -14.00
CA ARG A 10 8.25 -13.87 -13.21
C ARG A 10 7.68 -14.16 -11.85
N VAL A 11 7.82 -15.40 -11.40
CA VAL A 11 7.36 -15.85 -10.08
C VAL A 11 8.40 -16.72 -9.42
N ASP A 12 8.50 -16.62 -8.10
CA ASP A 12 9.28 -17.55 -7.29
C ASP A 12 8.42 -18.78 -6.96
N ARG A 13 8.60 -19.85 -7.75
CA ARG A 13 7.84 -21.10 -7.61
C ARG A 13 8.08 -21.80 -6.28
N ARG A 14 9.24 -21.60 -5.64
CA ARG A 14 9.57 -22.23 -4.33
C ARG A 14 8.87 -21.53 -3.18
N ASN A 15 8.35 -20.32 -3.41
CA ASN A 15 7.70 -19.48 -2.42
C ASN A 15 6.28 -19.09 -2.87
N HIS A 16 5.44 -20.10 -3.12
CA HIS A 16 4.01 -19.95 -3.45
C HIS A 16 3.75 -19.03 -4.65
N ASN A 17 4.60 -19.09 -5.70
CA ASN A 17 4.51 -18.20 -6.86
C ASN A 17 4.48 -16.72 -6.52
N THR A 18 5.15 -16.32 -5.45
CA THR A 18 5.32 -14.90 -5.14
C THR A 18 5.89 -14.19 -6.36
N PRO A 19 5.24 -13.13 -6.87
CA PRO A 19 5.74 -12.35 -8.00
C PRO A 19 7.14 -11.81 -7.73
N ILE A 20 7.99 -11.81 -8.75
CA ILE A 20 9.30 -11.15 -8.74
C ILE A 20 9.14 -9.84 -9.52
N LEU A 21 9.04 -8.73 -8.81
CA LEU A 21 8.73 -7.41 -9.37
C LEU A 21 9.81 -6.39 -9.06
N PHE A 22 10.10 -5.54 -10.03
CA PHE A 22 10.80 -4.29 -9.82
C PHE A 22 9.81 -3.16 -9.51
N ASP A 23 10.26 -2.17 -8.79
CA ASP A 23 9.45 -0.98 -8.42
C ASP A 23 8.78 -0.34 -9.66
N LYS A 24 9.47 -0.29 -10.80
CA LYS A 24 8.94 0.22 -12.06
C LYS A 24 7.73 -0.57 -12.58
N GLU A 25 7.75 -1.91 -12.45
CA GLU A 25 6.65 -2.77 -12.90
C GLU A 25 5.40 -2.53 -12.03
N ILE A 26 5.60 -2.22 -10.75
CA ILE A 26 4.51 -1.86 -9.83
C ILE A 26 3.97 -0.46 -10.17
N ASP A 27 4.82 0.51 -10.50
CA ASP A 27 4.38 1.84 -10.97
C ASP A 27 3.53 1.72 -12.25
N GLU A 28 3.97 0.92 -13.23
CA GLU A 28 3.23 0.67 -14.48
C GLU A 28 1.88 0.00 -14.22
N TYR A 29 1.86 -0.98 -13.33
CA TYR A 29 0.62 -1.65 -12.94
C TYR A 29 -0.35 -0.71 -12.19
N ALA A 30 0.14 0.07 -11.23
CA ALA A 30 -0.67 1.05 -10.50
C ALA A 30 -1.30 2.08 -11.46
N GLN A 31 -0.54 2.53 -12.48
CA GLN A 31 -1.07 3.44 -13.51
C GLN A 31 -2.15 2.75 -14.37
N ALA A 32 -1.97 1.47 -14.74
CA ALA A 32 -2.99 0.71 -15.46
C ALA A 32 -4.28 0.55 -14.63
N VAL A 33 -4.15 0.29 -13.32
CA VAL A 33 -5.29 0.25 -12.39
C VAL A 33 -5.99 1.61 -12.30
N LEU A 34 -5.24 2.71 -12.21
CA LEU A 34 -5.81 4.05 -12.19
C LEU A 34 -6.51 4.41 -13.51
N ALA A 35 -5.96 4.00 -14.65
CA ALA A 35 -6.57 4.23 -15.96
C ALA A 35 -7.97 3.58 -16.08
N ASP A 36 -8.20 2.47 -15.39
CA ASP A 36 -9.48 1.78 -15.34
C ASP A 36 -10.40 2.31 -14.24
N TYR A 37 -9.82 2.63 -13.07
CA TYR A 37 -10.57 3.01 -11.86
C TYR A 37 -10.89 4.49 -11.78
N LYS A 38 -9.88 5.35 -11.96
CA LYS A 38 -9.95 6.81 -11.75
C LYS A 38 -8.94 7.53 -12.65
N PRO A 39 -9.17 7.56 -13.99
CA PRO A 39 -8.20 8.04 -14.99
C PRO A 39 -7.80 9.52 -14.81
N GLU A 40 -8.64 10.34 -14.17
CA GLU A 40 -8.32 11.73 -13.88
C GLU A 40 -7.06 11.89 -13.01
N LEU A 41 -6.75 10.93 -12.14
CA LEU A 41 -5.53 10.94 -11.31
C LEU A 41 -4.24 10.70 -12.11
N LEU A 42 -4.34 10.31 -13.37
CA LEU A 42 -3.19 10.24 -14.29
C LEU A 42 -2.93 11.56 -15.01
N SER A 43 -3.87 12.49 -14.96
CA SER A 43 -3.75 13.83 -15.59
C SER A 43 -3.51 14.90 -14.55
N GLU A 44 -4.16 14.81 -13.40
CA GLU A 44 -4.11 15.80 -12.33
C GLU A 44 -3.83 15.12 -10.98
N PRO A 45 -2.97 15.73 -10.13
CA PRO A 45 -2.76 15.23 -8.78
C PRO A 45 -4.02 15.41 -7.94
N GLY A 46 -4.30 14.43 -7.07
CA GLY A 46 -5.51 14.46 -6.24
C GLY A 46 -5.61 13.28 -5.30
N THR A 47 -6.69 13.25 -4.51
CA THR A 47 -6.93 12.21 -3.52
C THR A 47 -7.64 11.00 -4.11
N ILE A 48 -7.40 9.83 -3.51
CA ILE A 48 -8.07 8.58 -3.80
C ILE A 48 -8.85 8.10 -2.56
N ASN A 49 -10.03 7.53 -2.75
CA ASN A 49 -10.82 6.97 -1.66
C ASN A 49 -10.60 5.46 -1.58
N PHE A 50 -9.95 4.99 -0.51
CA PHE A 50 -9.62 3.58 -0.34
C PHE A 50 -10.85 2.70 -0.14
N GLN A 51 -11.90 3.17 0.55
CA GLN A 51 -13.12 2.41 0.77
C GLN A 51 -13.82 2.14 -0.58
N HIS A 52 -14.00 3.17 -1.38
CA HIS A 52 -14.58 3.03 -2.73
C HIS A 52 -13.70 2.14 -3.63
N PHE A 53 -12.37 2.24 -3.51
CA PHE A 53 -11.45 1.37 -4.25
C PHE A 53 -11.63 -0.10 -3.84
N LEU A 54 -11.68 -0.40 -2.55
CA LEU A 54 -11.82 -1.76 -2.06
C LEU A 54 -13.21 -2.35 -2.34
N GLU A 55 -14.28 -1.60 -2.03
CA GLU A 55 -15.65 -2.09 -2.16
C GLU A 55 -16.16 -2.06 -3.60
N SER A 56 -16.09 -0.89 -4.23
CA SER A 56 -16.75 -0.69 -5.53
C SER A 56 -15.90 -1.16 -6.71
N TYR A 57 -14.58 -0.99 -6.64
CA TYR A 57 -13.68 -1.40 -7.72
C TYR A 57 -13.20 -2.84 -7.54
N LEU A 58 -12.66 -3.23 -6.38
CA LEU A 58 -12.16 -4.57 -6.15
C LEU A 58 -13.24 -5.58 -5.73
N GLY A 59 -14.46 -5.13 -5.39
CA GLY A 59 -15.57 -6.00 -5.00
C GLY A 59 -15.32 -6.75 -3.69
N MET A 60 -14.59 -6.13 -2.76
CA MET A 60 -14.30 -6.69 -1.44
C MET A 60 -15.38 -6.26 -0.44
N GLY A 61 -15.68 -7.11 0.53
CA GLY A 61 -16.38 -6.66 1.74
C GLY A 61 -15.44 -5.79 2.56
N LEU A 62 -15.98 -4.75 3.20
CA LEU A 62 -15.22 -3.89 4.11
C LEU A 62 -15.89 -3.93 5.48
N ASP A 63 -15.11 -4.14 6.54
CA ASP A 63 -15.57 -4.19 7.92
C ASP A 63 -14.61 -3.40 8.82
N PHE A 64 -15.12 -2.91 9.95
CA PHE A 64 -14.37 -2.10 10.91
C PHE A 64 -14.46 -2.77 12.27
N GLN A 65 -13.33 -3.14 12.85
CA GLN A 65 -13.25 -3.87 14.11
C GLN A 65 -12.11 -3.34 14.98
N ASP A 66 -12.18 -3.56 16.27
CA ASP A 66 -11.02 -3.41 17.15
C ASP A 66 -10.17 -4.68 17.03
N ILE A 67 -9.19 -4.67 16.13
CA ILE A 67 -8.40 -5.86 15.81
C ILE A 67 -7.46 -6.17 16.97
N TYR A 68 -7.54 -7.41 17.49
CA TYR A 68 -6.65 -7.82 18.57
C TYR A 68 -5.26 -8.20 18.03
N SER A 69 -4.22 -7.57 18.58
CA SER A 69 -2.82 -7.94 18.38
C SER A 69 -2.21 -8.52 19.65
N ASP A 70 -1.46 -9.62 19.54
CA ASP A 70 -0.72 -10.20 20.67
C ASP A 70 0.43 -9.32 21.14
N ASP A 71 0.91 -8.41 20.28
CA ASP A 71 1.97 -7.45 20.56
C ASP A 71 1.40 -6.02 20.46
N PRO A 72 1.19 -5.33 21.60
CA PRO A 72 0.67 -3.96 21.60
C PRO A 72 1.58 -2.95 20.91
N GLU A 73 2.90 -3.20 20.87
CA GLU A 73 3.85 -2.34 20.18
C GLU A 73 3.77 -2.49 18.65
N ARG A 74 3.11 -3.56 18.18
CA ARG A 74 2.92 -3.88 16.77
C ARG A 74 1.46 -4.07 16.43
N PRO A 75 0.63 -3.03 16.56
CA PRO A 75 -0.80 -3.11 16.27
C PRO A 75 -1.03 -3.50 14.81
N ILE A 76 -2.09 -4.26 14.59
CA ILE A 76 -2.61 -4.58 13.26
C ILE A 76 -3.51 -3.42 12.84
N LEU A 77 -3.22 -2.79 11.72
CA LEU A 77 -3.94 -1.63 11.22
C LEU A 77 -5.06 -2.01 10.25
N ALA A 78 -4.82 -3.08 9.49
CA ALA A 78 -5.78 -3.66 8.56
C ALA A 78 -5.44 -5.14 8.33
N MET A 79 -6.38 -5.89 7.77
CA MET A 79 -6.14 -7.25 7.30
C MET A 79 -7.06 -7.63 6.16
N THR A 80 -6.54 -8.45 5.25
CA THR A 80 -7.33 -9.09 4.19
C THR A 80 -7.60 -10.54 4.52
N VAL A 81 -8.88 -10.94 4.44
CA VAL A 81 -9.36 -12.31 4.62
C VAL A 81 -9.65 -12.88 3.23
N PHE A 82 -8.70 -13.58 2.64
CA PHE A 82 -8.82 -14.17 1.30
C PHE A 82 -9.77 -15.36 1.26
N LYS A 83 -9.74 -16.22 2.27
CA LYS A 83 -10.65 -17.35 2.46
C LYS A 83 -11.36 -17.21 3.81
N LYS A 84 -12.63 -17.65 3.89
CA LYS A 84 -13.41 -17.62 5.14
C LYS A 84 -12.58 -18.10 6.33
N GLY A 85 -12.49 -17.29 7.38
CA GLY A 85 -11.63 -17.55 8.52
C GLY A 85 -12.17 -16.98 9.83
N LYS A 86 -11.41 -17.20 10.91
CA LYS A 86 -11.68 -16.63 12.23
C LYS A 86 -10.63 -15.59 12.57
N VAL A 87 -11.08 -14.41 12.95
CA VAL A 87 -10.25 -13.27 13.34
C VAL A 87 -10.47 -12.97 14.82
N ARG A 88 -9.40 -12.57 15.51
CA ARG A 88 -9.50 -12.11 16.91
C ARG A 88 -9.74 -10.62 16.94
N VAL A 89 -10.77 -10.22 17.66
CA VAL A 89 -11.13 -8.81 17.91
C VAL A 89 -11.25 -8.57 19.39
N PHE A 90 -11.05 -7.32 19.82
CA PHE A 90 -11.25 -6.91 21.19
C PHE A 90 -12.67 -6.35 21.37
N ASP A 91 -13.42 -6.96 22.25
CA ASP A 91 -14.76 -6.52 22.64
C ASP A 91 -14.62 -5.54 23.80
N LYS A 92 -14.68 -4.24 23.48
CA LYS A 92 -14.49 -3.15 24.46
C LYS A 92 -15.56 -3.12 25.55
N GLU A 93 -16.80 -3.53 25.22
CA GLU A 93 -17.90 -3.53 26.20
C GLU A 93 -17.72 -4.58 27.28
N ASN A 94 -17.18 -5.75 26.91
CA ASN A 94 -16.98 -6.87 27.81
C ASN A 94 -15.52 -7.08 28.21
N GLU A 95 -14.62 -6.19 27.80
CA GLU A 95 -13.16 -6.21 28.05
C GLU A 95 -12.53 -7.59 27.78
N ARG A 96 -12.91 -8.23 26.66
CA ARG A 96 -12.46 -9.58 26.33
C ARG A 96 -12.11 -9.74 24.87
N ILE A 97 -11.21 -10.68 24.61
CA ILE A 97 -10.90 -11.12 23.25
C ILE A 97 -11.99 -12.10 22.80
N ARG A 98 -12.56 -11.86 21.61
CA ARG A 98 -13.45 -12.83 20.98
C ARG A 98 -12.97 -13.16 19.56
N ARG A 99 -13.42 -14.31 19.06
CA ARG A 99 -13.21 -14.72 17.68
C ARG A 99 -14.47 -14.51 16.89
N ILE A 100 -14.37 -13.75 15.82
CA ILE A 100 -15.46 -13.57 14.85
C ILE A 100 -15.18 -14.39 13.59
N THR A 101 -16.21 -14.90 12.95
CA THR A 101 -16.09 -15.57 11.65
C THR A 101 -16.27 -14.51 10.57
N VAL A 102 -15.28 -14.38 9.70
CA VAL A 102 -15.26 -13.38 8.63
C VAL A 102 -15.39 -14.11 7.29
N PRO A 103 -16.27 -13.65 6.40
CA PRO A 103 -16.38 -14.19 5.04
C PRO A 103 -15.06 -14.06 4.25
N ALA A 104 -14.89 -14.88 3.23
CA ALA A 104 -13.85 -14.65 2.23
C ALA A 104 -14.05 -13.30 1.53
N ARG A 105 -12.99 -12.75 0.96
CA ARG A 105 -12.99 -11.46 0.23
C ARG A 105 -13.42 -10.29 1.11
N THR A 106 -12.95 -10.25 2.35
CA THR A 106 -13.23 -9.15 3.29
C THR A 106 -11.93 -8.49 3.73
N VAL A 107 -11.92 -7.16 3.68
CA VAL A 107 -10.88 -6.33 4.33
C VAL A 107 -11.44 -5.83 5.65
N ILE A 108 -10.66 -5.98 6.71
CA ILE A 108 -10.99 -5.42 8.03
C ILE A 108 -10.01 -4.30 8.31
N ILE A 109 -10.53 -3.13 8.66
CA ILE A 109 -9.73 -1.98 9.09
C ILE A 109 -9.90 -1.83 10.61
N ASP A 110 -8.81 -1.59 11.31
CA ASP A 110 -8.86 -1.34 12.75
C ASP A 110 -9.54 0.01 13.04
N ASN A 111 -10.48 0.02 13.99
CA ASN A 111 -11.20 1.23 14.37
C ASN A 111 -10.26 2.36 14.79
N ALA A 112 -9.12 2.05 15.41
CA ALA A 112 -8.15 3.05 15.84
C ALA A 112 -7.53 3.84 14.68
N VAL A 113 -7.49 3.30 13.46
CA VAL A 113 -6.97 4.06 12.30
C VAL A 113 -8.04 4.95 11.65
N MET A 114 -9.30 4.77 12.02
CA MET A 114 -10.42 5.58 11.54
C MET A 114 -10.71 6.79 12.43
N GLU A 115 -9.96 6.97 13.51
CA GLU A 115 -10.10 8.14 14.40
C GLU A 115 -9.66 9.42 13.68
N PRO A 116 -10.27 10.59 14.01
CA PRO A 116 -9.89 11.87 13.44
C PRO A 116 -8.40 12.16 13.55
N GLY A 117 -7.80 12.67 12.48
CA GLY A 117 -6.36 12.96 12.39
C GLY A 117 -5.49 11.77 11.96
N LYS A 118 -6.11 10.62 11.67
CA LYS A 118 -5.42 9.42 11.17
C LYS A 118 -5.81 9.07 9.72
N GLU A 119 -6.41 9.98 8.98
CA GLU A 119 -6.94 9.77 7.63
C GLU A 119 -5.85 9.24 6.67
N SER A 120 -4.63 9.78 6.76
CA SER A 120 -3.50 9.33 5.94
C SER A 120 -3.03 7.90 6.29
N LEU A 121 -3.19 7.50 7.55
CA LEU A 121 -2.88 6.14 8.01
C LEU A 121 -3.93 5.16 7.50
N ALA A 122 -5.22 5.52 7.60
CA ALA A 122 -6.33 4.73 7.08
C ALA A 122 -6.21 4.54 5.57
N LEU A 123 -5.94 5.63 4.84
CA LEU A 123 -5.71 5.61 3.39
C LEU A 123 -4.59 4.64 3.01
N PHE A 124 -3.43 4.77 3.65
CA PHE A 124 -2.29 3.92 3.33
C PHE A 124 -2.57 2.45 3.67
N SER A 125 -3.15 2.17 4.86
CA SER A 125 -3.48 0.80 5.29
C SER A 125 -4.49 0.13 4.34
N GLY A 126 -5.54 0.84 3.93
CA GLY A 126 -6.52 0.32 2.98
C GLY A 126 -5.92 0.05 1.60
N MET A 127 -5.07 0.97 1.09
CA MET A 127 -4.40 0.78 -0.20
C MET A 127 -3.31 -0.29 -0.15
N HIS A 128 -2.66 -0.52 1.00
CA HIS A 128 -1.74 -1.64 1.21
C HIS A 128 -2.48 -2.98 1.05
N GLU A 129 -3.65 -3.13 1.68
CA GLU A 129 -4.49 -4.32 1.49
C GLU A 129 -4.93 -4.45 0.02
N GLY A 130 -5.25 -3.33 -0.65
CA GLY A 130 -5.50 -3.28 -2.09
C GLY A 130 -4.33 -3.85 -2.90
N GLY A 131 -3.10 -3.58 -2.49
CA GLY A 131 -1.89 -4.15 -3.09
C GLY A 131 -1.81 -5.67 -2.94
N HIS A 132 -2.12 -6.21 -1.77
CA HIS A 132 -2.20 -7.66 -1.57
C HIS A 132 -3.30 -8.29 -2.42
N ILE A 133 -4.47 -7.67 -2.50
CA ILE A 133 -5.60 -8.17 -3.28
C ILE A 133 -5.27 -8.18 -4.78
N THR A 134 -4.68 -7.12 -5.29
CA THR A 134 -4.42 -6.99 -6.73
C THR A 134 -3.21 -7.79 -7.21
N ILE A 135 -2.13 -7.83 -6.41
CA ILE A 135 -0.86 -8.45 -6.82
C ILE A 135 -0.73 -9.90 -6.33
N HIS A 136 -1.27 -10.23 -5.15
CA HIS A 136 -1.00 -11.49 -4.47
C HIS A 136 -2.22 -12.40 -4.34
N TRP A 137 -3.35 -12.10 -5.00
CA TRP A 137 -4.57 -12.90 -4.91
C TRP A 137 -4.29 -14.41 -5.09
N HIS A 138 -3.62 -14.76 -6.18
CA HIS A 138 -3.28 -16.15 -6.51
C HIS A 138 -2.40 -16.85 -5.46
N VAL A 139 -1.54 -16.07 -4.77
CA VAL A 139 -0.63 -16.61 -3.74
C VAL A 139 -1.41 -17.11 -2.52
N TYR A 140 -2.54 -16.47 -2.18
CA TYR A 140 -3.32 -16.78 -0.99
C TYR A 140 -4.57 -17.62 -1.27
N THR A 141 -5.08 -17.59 -2.48
CA THR A 141 -6.30 -18.34 -2.86
C THR A 141 -6.00 -19.62 -3.62
N GLY A 142 -4.87 -19.69 -4.31
CA GLY A 142 -4.58 -20.73 -5.29
C GLY A 142 -5.34 -20.56 -6.62
N GLU A 143 -6.16 -19.51 -6.75
CA GLU A 143 -6.91 -19.23 -7.97
C GLU A 143 -6.05 -18.45 -8.94
N THR A 144 -6.17 -18.76 -10.25
CA THR A 144 -5.55 -17.91 -11.28
C THR A 144 -6.38 -16.70 -11.56
N TYR A 145 -5.75 -15.70 -12.17
CA TYR A 145 -6.44 -14.51 -12.64
C TYR A 145 -7.46 -14.79 -13.76
N ASP A 146 -7.34 -15.92 -14.47
CA ASP A 146 -8.20 -16.30 -15.58
C ASP A 146 -9.27 -17.34 -15.18
N GLY A 147 -9.33 -17.73 -13.89
CA GLY A 147 -10.25 -18.75 -13.39
C GLY A 147 -9.79 -20.17 -13.68
N ASP A 148 -8.66 -20.35 -14.36
CA ASP A 148 -8.03 -21.66 -14.51
C ASP A 148 -7.34 -22.01 -13.21
N GLU A 149 -7.59 -23.19 -12.67
CA GLU A 149 -6.81 -23.70 -11.53
C GLU A 149 -5.33 -23.73 -11.93
N TYR A 150 -4.47 -23.08 -11.15
CA TYR A 150 -3.04 -23.35 -11.26
C TYR A 150 -2.87 -24.82 -10.89
N SER A 151 -2.60 -25.66 -11.89
CA SER A 151 -2.18 -27.03 -11.65
C SER A 151 -0.80 -27.00 -11.00
N MET A 152 -0.78 -26.73 -9.73
CA MET A 152 0.34 -26.96 -8.87
C MET A 152 -0.01 -28.09 -7.93
N ASP A 153 0.94 -28.95 -7.70
CA ASP A 153 0.94 -29.83 -6.53
C ASP A 153 0.92 -28.96 -5.26
N TYR A 154 -0.28 -28.44 -4.95
CA TYR A 154 -0.54 -27.63 -3.77
C TYR A 154 -0.74 -28.63 -2.64
N ASN A 155 0.33 -28.91 -1.89
CA ASN A 155 0.18 -29.60 -0.61
C ASN A 155 -0.57 -28.65 0.32
N GLU A 156 -1.78 -29.04 0.79
CA GLU A 156 -2.57 -28.25 1.73
C GLU A 156 -1.78 -27.88 3.00
N GLU A 157 -0.76 -28.69 3.35
CA GLU A 157 0.13 -28.46 4.49
C GLU A 157 1.06 -27.24 4.30
N ASP A 158 1.37 -26.87 3.04
CA ASP A 158 2.19 -25.69 2.70
C ASP A 158 1.37 -24.44 2.39
N ALA A 159 0.04 -24.49 2.53
CA ALA A 159 -0.84 -23.36 2.25
C ALA A 159 -0.50 -22.14 3.15
N LEU A 160 -0.26 -21.00 2.51
CA LEU A 160 -0.07 -19.74 3.26
C LEU A 160 -1.32 -19.42 4.08
N ASN A 161 -1.12 -18.80 5.24
CA ASN A 161 -2.23 -18.28 6.02
C ASN A 161 -3.07 -17.35 5.12
N PRO A 162 -4.35 -17.67 4.86
CA PRO A 162 -5.21 -16.89 3.96
C PRO A 162 -5.65 -15.56 4.58
N ILE A 163 -5.12 -15.19 5.74
CA ILE A 163 -5.33 -13.89 6.40
C ILE A 163 -3.99 -13.18 6.46
N VAL A 164 -3.91 -12.03 5.81
CA VAL A 164 -2.73 -11.16 5.77
C VAL A 164 -3.02 -9.93 6.60
N CYS A 165 -2.02 -9.43 7.33
CA CYS A 165 -2.18 -8.32 8.26
C CYS A 165 -1.18 -7.20 7.91
N CYS A 166 -1.68 -5.99 7.66
CA CYS A 166 -0.88 -4.77 7.64
C CYS A 166 -0.52 -4.37 9.08
N ARG A 167 0.76 -4.19 9.36
CA ARG A 167 1.25 -3.71 10.65
C ARG A 167 1.93 -2.37 10.49
N ARG A 168 1.95 -1.57 11.57
CA ARG A 168 2.58 -0.24 11.57
C ARG A 168 4.04 -0.26 11.12
N GLU A 169 4.78 -1.31 11.43
CA GLU A 169 6.19 -1.48 11.02
C GLU A 169 6.36 -1.63 9.50
N HIS A 170 5.34 -2.14 8.79
CA HIS A 170 5.36 -2.27 7.33
C HIS A 170 5.26 -0.89 6.65
N ILE A 171 4.52 0.05 7.26
CA ILE A 171 4.37 1.43 6.75
C ILE A 171 5.66 2.24 6.91
N GLU A 172 6.53 1.83 7.82
CA GLU A 172 7.85 2.42 8.00
C GLU A 172 8.81 1.88 6.93
N ILE A 173 8.75 2.45 5.73
CA ILE A 173 9.63 2.09 4.63
C ILE A 173 11.08 2.23 5.10
N LYS A 174 11.70 1.11 5.47
CA LYS A 174 13.13 1.03 5.76
C LYS A 174 13.87 1.29 4.45
N GLY A 175 14.53 2.44 4.36
CA GLY A 175 15.21 2.94 3.17
C GLY A 175 16.39 2.11 2.64
N ASN A 176 16.68 0.94 3.22
CA ASN A 176 17.75 0.06 2.77
C ASN A 176 17.15 -1.18 2.12
N MET A 177 17.41 -1.35 0.82
CA MET A 177 17.21 -2.62 0.12
C MET A 177 18.09 -3.68 0.81
N LYS A 178 17.53 -4.48 1.72
CA LYS A 178 18.16 -5.72 2.14
C LYS A 178 18.22 -6.65 0.91
N LYS A 179 19.41 -7.10 0.56
CA LYS A 179 19.63 -8.04 -0.56
C LYS A 179 18.91 -9.39 -0.35
N ASP A 180 18.61 -9.75 0.90
CA ASP A 180 18.07 -11.06 1.29
C ASP A 180 16.70 -10.90 1.96
N ARG A 181 15.69 -10.43 1.21
CA ARG A 181 14.30 -10.43 1.68
C ARG A 181 13.70 -11.83 1.53
N THR A 182 12.98 -12.26 2.56
CA THR A 182 12.09 -13.44 2.47
C THR A 182 10.93 -13.18 1.50
N ALA A 183 10.29 -14.22 1.02
CA ALA A 183 9.11 -14.09 0.16
C ALA A 183 7.99 -13.28 0.83
N LYS A 184 7.81 -13.41 2.16
CA LYS A 184 6.88 -12.59 2.93
C LYS A 184 7.27 -11.11 2.88
N GLU A 185 8.54 -10.78 3.15
CA GLU A 185 9.01 -9.39 3.08
C GLU A 185 8.91 -8.80 1.66
N TRP A 186 9.03 -9.63 0.62
CA TRP A 186 8.77 -9.18 -0.76
C TRP A 186 7.29 -8.86 -0.98
N ARG A 187 6.37 -9.69 -0.52
CA ARG A 187 4.93 -9.41 -0.65
C ARG A 187 4.53 -8.12 0.09
N GLU A 188 5.05 -7.91 1.30
CA GLU A 188 4.85 -6.66 2.04
C GLU A 188 5.41 -5.45 1.27
N HIS A 189 6.63 -5.58 0.73
CA HIS A 189 7.22 -4.52 -0.09
C HIS A 189 6.39 -4.18 -1.34
N HIS A 190 5.87 -5.19 -2.03
CA HIS A 190 5.01 -4.97 -3.18
C HIS A 190 3.72 -4.23 -2.79
N ALA A 191 3.09 -4.61 -1.68
CA ALA A 191 1.88 -3.96 -1.19
C ALA A 191 2.14 -2.51 -0.75
N ASP A 192 3.22 -2.27 -0.02
CA ASP A 192 3.65 -0.92 0.38
C ASP A 192 3.95 -0.03 -0.83
N TYR A 193 4.69 -0.58 -1.79
CA TYR A 193 5.06 0.16 -2.99
C TYR A 193 3.84 0.46 -3.87
N PHE A 194 2.94 -0.52 -4.04
CA PHE A 194 1.68 -0.33 -4.76
C PHE A 194 0.82 0.74 -4.11
N ALA A 195 0.65 0.72 -2.78
CA ALA A 195 -0.08 1.75 -2.04
C ALA A 195 0.50 3.15 -2.31
N ALA A 196 1.82 3.30 -2.23
CA ALA A 196 2.49 4.56 -2.52
C ALA A 196 2.39 4.98 -4.00
N ALA A 197 2.38 4.02 -4.93
CA ALA A 197 2.30 4.27 -6.37
C ALA A 197 0.90 4.69 -6.82
N ILE A 198 -0.15 4.06 -6.26
CA ILE A 198 -1.53 4.37 -6.61
C ILE A 198 -2.03 5.66 -5.95
N ILE A 199 -1.57 5.96 -4.72
CA ILE A 199 -1.91 7.22 -4.02
C ILE A 199 -1.18 8.41 -4.65
N MET A 200 0.11 8.25 -4.98
CA MET A 200 0.96 9.29 -5.55
C MET A 200 1.56 8.81 -6.89
N PRO A 201 0.76 8.77 -7.98
CA PRO A 201 1.20 8.26 -9.27
C PRO A 201 2.38 9.08 -9.80
N ILE A 202 3.43 8.40 -10.24
CA ILE A 202 4.69 9.04 -10.66
C ILE A 202 4.49 10.03 -11.81
N ILE A 203 3.49 9.75 -12.68
CA ILE A 203 3.17 10.57 -13.86
C ILE A 203 2.65 11.96 -13.48
N THR A 204 1.88 12.10 -12.40
CA THR A 204 1.38 13.39 -11.90
C THR A 204 2.25 13.94 -10.78
N PHE A 205 2.87 13.06 -9.98
CA PHE A 205 3.73 13.46 -8.86
C PHE A 205 4.95 14.29 -9.31
N LYS A 206 5.70 13.79 -10.32
CA LYS A 206 6.90 14.51 -10.78
C LYS A 206 6.60 15.91 -11.34
N PRO A 207 5.62 16.10 -12.24
CA PRO A 207 5.24 17.43 -12.69
C PRO A 207 4.78 18.36 -11.57
N PHE A 208 4.01 17.83 -10.60
CA PHE A 208 3.54 18.56 -9.43
C PHE A 208 4.70 19.09 -8.58
N VAL A 209 5.66 18.24 -8.21
CA VAL A 209 6.85 18.65 -7.45
C VAL A 209 7.69 19.67 -8.24
N ASN A 210 7.91 19.43 -9.54
CA ASN A 210 8.62 20.38 -10.40
C ASN A 210 7.94 21.75 -10.49
N LYS A 211 6.60 21.79 -10.47
CA LYS A 211 5.85 23.04 -10.42
C LYS A 211 6.17 23.80 -9.13
N ILE A 212 6.07 23.15 -7.97
CA ILE A 212 6.36 23.77 -6.67
C ILE A 212 7.81 24.28 -6.60
N LEU A 213 8.76 23.48 -7.07
CA LEU A 213 10.17 23.91 -7.14
C LEU A 213 10.34 25.21 -7.94
N ARG A 214 9.73 25.31 -9.13
CA ARG A 214 9.80 26.49 -9.99
C ARG A 214 9.11 27.71 -9.38
N GLU A 215 7.96 27.53 -8.73
CA GLU A 215 7.22 28.58 -8.03
C GLU A 215 8.03 29.16 -6.87
N ASN A 216 8.95 28.37 -6.28
CA ASN A 216 9.90 28.79 -5.26
C ASN A 216 11.28 29.19 -5.83
N GLY A 217 11.38 29.44 -7.13
CA GLY A 217 12.60 29.91 -7.77
C GLY A 217 13.71 28.88 -7.95
N TYR A 218 13.41 27.59 -7.75
CA TYR A 218 14.39 26.51 -7.84
C TYR A 218 14.24 25.70 -9.14
N TYR A 219 15.29 25.69 -9.95
CA TYR A 219 15.27 25.13 -11.32
C TYR A 219 16.27 23.97 -11.52
N LYS A 220 16.99 23.56 -10.48
CA LYS A 220 18.05 22.52 -10.58
C LYS A 220 17.55 21.10 -10.47
N GLY A 221 16.25 20.88 -10.27
CA GLY A 221 15.60 19.56 -10.26
C GLY A 221 15.71 18.79 -8.94
N ALA A 222 16.86 18.71 -8.30
CA ALA A 222 17.06 18.00 -7.04
C ALA A 222 17.71 18.86 -5.96
N ILE A 223 17.19 18.82 -4.74
CA ILE A 223 17.74 19.51 -3.58
C ILE A 223 18.65 18.54 -2.80
N THR A 224 19.87 18.97 -2.46
CA THR A 224 20.76 18.22 -1.57
C THR A 224 20.69 18.83 -0.17
N ILE A 225 20.18 18.09 0.79
CA ILE A 225 19.99 18.52 2.18
C ILE A 225 21.34 18.89 2.85
N GLY A 226 21.29 19.89 3.72
CA GLY A 226 22.45 20.35 4.51
C GLY A 226 23.46 21.20 3.74
N ARG A 227 23.03 21.85 2.66
CA ARG A 227 23.84 22.80 1.89
C ARG A 227 23.34 24.23 1.99
N ASP A 228 22.04 24.41 2.19
CA ASP A 228 21.37 25.69 2.18
C ASP A 228 20.08 25.58 3.00
N ASP A 229 19.96 26.40 4.04
CA ASP A 229 18.86 26.33 5.00
C ASP A 229 17.48 26.60 4.34
N ASP A 230 17.42 27.52 3.38
CA ASP A 230 16.17 27.83 2.66
C ASP A 230 15.74 26.65 1.77
N LEU A 231 16.70 25.97 1.16
CA LEU A 231 16.44 24.75 0.36
C LEU A 231 16.08 23.57 1.26
N ASP A 232 16.63 23.48 2.45
CA ASP A 232 16.26 22.45 3.43
C ASP A 232 14.82 22.65 3.90
N ILE A 233 14.39 23.89 4.16
CA ILE A 233 12.98 24.22 4.48
C ILE A 233 12.06 23.88 3.29
N LEU A 234 12.48 24.21 2.05
CA LEU A 234 11.72 23.87 0.86
C LEU A 234 11.52 22.36 0.72
N ALA A 235 12.59 21.57 0.94
CA ALA A 235 12.58 20.11 0.79
C ALA A 235 11.89 19.36 1.95
N ASP A 236 12.03 19.85 3.18
CA ASP A 236 11.51 19.13 4.34
C ASP A 236 10.16 19.65 4.88
N ASP A 237 9.75 20.85 4.45
CA ASP A 237 8.49 21.43 4.90
C ASP A 237 7.57 21.83 3.74
N ILE A 238 7.95 22.77 2.89
CA ILE A 238 7.04 23.38 1.91
C ILE A 238 6.52 22.34 0.90
N ILE A 239 7.43 21.59 0.25
CA ILE A 239 7.03 20.57 -0.74
C ILE A 239 6.25 19.43 -0.07
N PRO A 240 6.69 18.86 1.08
CA PRO A 240 5.92 17.84 1.78
C PRO A 240 4.53 18.31 2.23
N ASP A 241 4.35 19.55 2.68
CA ASP A 241 3.05 20.08 3.08
C ASP A 241 2.09 20.16 1.88
N ALA A 242 2.56 20.68 0.75
CA ALA A 242 1.78 20.70 -0.49
C ALA A 242 1.39 19.28 -0.98
N ILE A 243 2.30 18.29 -0.86
CA ILE A 243 2.02 16.89 -1.18
C ILE A 243 0.97 16.33 -0.22
N THR A 244 1.09 16.60 1.07
CA THR A 244 0.15 16.15 2.11
C THR A 244 -1.26 16.67 1.82
N GLU A 245 -1.39 17.96 1.52
CA GLU A 245 -2.67 18.59 1.18
C GLU A 245 -3.28 18.01 -0.10
N THR A 246 -2.46 17.79 -1.13
CA THR A 246 -2.94 17.37 -2.45
C THR A 246 -3.32 15.88 -2.51
N TYR A 247 -2.53 15.00 -1.88
CA TYR A 247 -2.70 13.55 -1.99
C TYR A 247 -3.30 12.89 -0.73
N GLY A 248 -3.49 13.63 0.36
CA GLY A 248 -4.02 13.09 1.63
C GLY A 248 -3.04 12.18 2.37
N VAL A 249 -1.76 12.25 2.08
CA VAL A 249 -0.71 11.43 2.72
C VAL A 249 -0.09 12.14 3.93
N SER A 250 0.63 11.41 4.78
CA SER A 250 1.40 12.02 5.86
C SER A 250 2.63 12.76 5.31
N LYS A 251 3.10 13.80 6.02
CA LYS A 251 4.34 14.52 5.71
C LYS A 251 5.55 13.58 5.63
N ARG A 252 5.58 12.54 6.46
CA ARG A 252 6.61 11.50 6.42
C ARG A 252 6.57 10.72 5.09
N ALA A 253 5.38 10.29 4.63
CA ALA A 253 5.22 9.59 3.36
C ALA A 253 5.64 10.47 2.17
N ALA A 254 5.27 11.76 2.19
CA ALA A 254 5.70 12.74 1.21
C ALA A 254 7.23 12.85 1.12
N ARG A 255 7.91 13.00 2.26
CA ARG A 255 9.39 13.07 2.31
C ARG A 255 10.06 11.79 1.78
N ILE A 256 9.50 10.61 2.08
CA ILE A 256 9.99 9.33 1.56
C ILE A 256 9.84 9.28 0.04
N LYS A 257 8.68 9.68 -0.50
CA LYS A 257 8.44 9.69 -1.96
C LYS A 257 9.39 10.65 -2.66
N LEU A 258 9.64 11.84 -2.11
CA LEU A 258 10.60 12.82 -2.64
C LEU A 258 12.02 12.24 -2.74
N ARG A 259 12.48 11.54 -1.69
CA ARG A 259 13.81 10.88 -1.70
C ARG A 259 13.86 9.74 -2.71
N LYS A 260 12.84 8.88 -2.74
CA LYS A 260 12.76 7.76 -3.70
C LYS A 260 12.71 8.21 -5.16
N THR A 261 12.08 9.35 -5.43
CA THR A 261 11.97 9.91 -6.79
C THR A 261 13.15 10.80 -7.19
N GLY A 262 14.12 10.99 -6.30
CA GLY A 262 15.35 11.75 -6.56
C GLY A 262 15.20 13.27 -6.48
N PHE A 263 14.10 13.80 -5.95
CA PHE A 263 13.94 15.25 -5.74
C PHE A 263 14.69 15.74 -4.51
N VAL A 264 14.92 14.88 -3.53
CA VAL A 264 15.69 15.19 -2.32
C VAL A 264 16.79 14.15 -2.16
N LEU A 265 18.03 14.64 -2.05
CA LEU A 265 19.24 13.83 -1.90
C LEU A 265 19.86 14.08 -0.51
N ASN A 266 20.34 13.03 0.13
CA ASN A 266 21.17 13.16 1.31
C ASN A 266 22.60 13.59 0.91
N LYS A 267 23.28 14.28 1.84
CA LYS A 267 24.68 14.70 1.66
C LYS A 267 25.64 13.51 1.66
#